data_8363b3d84b47637d203c1efa8302ca7a
#
_entry.id   8363b3d84b47637d203c1efa8302ca7a
#
_cell.length_a   1.000
_cell.length_b   1.000
_cell.length_c   1.000
_cell.angle_alpha   90.00
_cell.angle_beta   90.00
_cell.angle_gamma   90.00
#
_symmetry.space_group_name_H-M   'P 1'
#
loop_
_entity.id
_entity.type
_entity.pdbx_description
1 polymer ?
#
loop_
_entity_poly.entity_id
_entity_poly.type
_entity_poly.pdbx_seq_one_letter_code
_entity_poly.pdbx_strand_id
1 'polypeptide(L)'
;MLQEFLDADTVVIGVALYNFTISTQLKAWIDRVLVAGKTFRYTAEGALEGLAGNKRMILAVARGGRYGEGSPTAALEHAETYMRAALGFVGLHQPEVVVAEGLALGPEARAAGMAAAQAQIDALPV
;
A
#
# COMPACT_ATOMS: atom_id res chain seq x y z
N MET A 1 7.67 -16.99 -1.87
CA MET A 1 7.31 -15.54 -1.91
C MET A 1 6.34 -15.23 -3.04
N LEU A 2 6.74 -15.36 -4.28
CA LEU A 2 5.84 -15.08 -5.42
C LEU A 2 4.64 -16.00 -5.43
N GLN A 3 4.84 -17.30 -5.25
CA GLN A 3 3.75 -18.28 -5.26
C GLN A 3 2.76 -18.03 -4.12
N GLU A 4 3.26 -17.67 -2.94
CA GLU A 4 2.43 -17.30 -1.80
C GLU A 4 1.51 -16.12 -2.15
N PHE A 5 2.07 -15.09 -2.80
CA PHE A 5 1.29 -13.95 -3.26
C PHE A 5 0.24 -14.36 -4.30
N LEU A 6 0.62 -15.17 -5.26
CA LEU A 6 -0.31 -15.63 -6.31
C LEU A 6 -1.47 -16.45 -5.74
N ASP A 7 -1.21 -17.26 -4.72
CA ASP A 7 -2.21 -18.15 -4.12
C ASP A 7 -3.11 -17.46 -3.09
N ALA A 8 -2.71 -16.32 -2.55
CA ALA A 8 -3.46 -15.65 -1.51
C ALA A 8 -4.77 -15.07 -2.03
N ASP A 9 -5.84 -15.20 -1.25
CA ASP A 9 -7.12 -14.54 -1.52
C ASP A 9 -7.14 -13.12 -0.96
N THR A 10 -6.46 -12.91 0.17
CA THR A 10 -6.33 -11.60 0.82
C THR A 10 -4.88 -11.38 1.19
N VAL A 11 -4.38 -10.19 0.89
CA VAL A 11 -3.01 -9.78 1.24
C VAL A 11 -3.09 -8.50 2.07
N VAL A 12 -2.40 -8.51 3.20
CA VAL A 12 -2.27 -7.32 4.06
C VAL A 12 -0.81 -6.91 4.08
N ILE A 13 -0.53 -5.67 3.72
CA ILE A 13 0.83 -5.16 3.68
C ILE A 13 0.97 -3.99 4.66
N GLY A 14 1.89 -4.10 5.62
CA GLY A 14 2.30 -2.99 6.46
C GLY A 14 3.24 -2.07 5.68
N VAL A 15 2.91 -0.80 5.61
CA VAL A 15 3.67 0.21 4.85
C VAL A 15 4.07 1.33 5.80
N ALA A 16 5.31 1.32 6.25
CA ALA A 16 5.86 2.43 7.03
C ALA A 16 6.49 3.46 6.08
N LEU A 17 6.20 4.73 6.30
CA LEU A 17 6.80 5.82 5.52
C LEU A 17 8.20 6.10 6.06
N TYR A 18 9.22 5.85 5.24
CA TYR A 18 10.62 6.14 5.53
C TYR A 18 11.14 7.15 4.52
N ASN A 19 11.55 8.31 5.00
CA ASN A 19 12.08 9.36 4.13
C ASN A 19 11.23 9.52 2.87
N PHE A 20 9.91 9.67 3.09
CA PHE A 20 8.89 9.98 2.09
C PHE A 20 8.47 8.83 1.18
N THR A 21 8.97 7.62 1.37
CA THR A 21 8.59 6.47 0.56
C THR A 21 8.58 5.17 1.38
N ILE A 22 8.55 4.03 0.70
CA ILE A 22 8.52 2.71 1.34
C ILE A 22 9.93 2.29 1.81
N SER A 23 9.98 1.29 2.68
CA SER A 23 11.24 0.71 3.15
C SER A 23 11.95 -0.04 2.02
N THR A 24 13.27 -0.23 2.17
CA THR A 24 14.05 -1.05 1.23
C THR A 24 13.56 -2.50 1.20
N GLN A 25 13.12 -3.02 2.35
CA GLN A 25 12.60 -4.38 2.44
C GLN A 25 11.32 -4.53 1.61
N LEU A 26 10.41 -3.58 1.72
CA LEU A 26 9.17 -3.63 0.95
C LEU A 26 9.45 -3.45 -0.54
N LYS A 27 10.37 -2.56 -0.91
CA LYS A 27 10.78 -2.38 -2.31
C LYS A 27 11.36 -3.67 -2.88
N ALA A 28 12.20 -4.37 -2.10
CA ALA A 28 12.75 -5.65 -2.52
C ALA A 28 11.66 -6.70 -2.74
N TRP A 29 10.63 -6.71 -1.88
CA TRP A 29 9.49 -7.60 -2.04
C TRP A 29 8.72 -7.28 -3.33
N ILE A 30 8.45 -6.01 -3.58
CA ILE A 30 7.78 -5.56 -4.82
C ILE A 30 8.58 -6.02 -6.05
N ASP A 31 9.89 -5.86 -6.03
CA ASP A 31 10.74 -6.24 -7.16
C ASP A 31 10.73 -7.75 -7.43
N ARG A 32 10.42 -8.55 -6.42
CA ARG A 32 10.31 -10.01 -6.56
C ARG A 32 8.91 -10.47 -6.93
N VAL A 33 7.91 -9.64 -6.74
CA VAL A 33 6.51 -9.98 -7.00
C VAL A 33 6.05 -9.46 -8.36
N LEU A 34 6.58 -8.35 -8.83
CA LEU A 34 6.30 -7.85 -10.18
C LEU A 34 7.15 -8.62 -11.19
N VAL A 35 6.60 -9.71 -11.71
CA VAL A 35 7.31 -10.64 -12.60
C VAL A 35 6.52 -10.81 -13.89
N ALA A 36 7.14 -10.46 -15.00
CA ALA A 36 6.54 -10.59 -16.33
C ALA A 36 6.09 -12.03 -16.60
N GLY A 37 4.88 -12.20 -17.06
CA GLY A 37 4.27 -13.51 -17.31
C GLY A 37 3.67 -14.16 -16.07
N LYS A 38 3.83 -13.58 -14.88
CA LYS A 38 3.30 -14.11 -13.62
C LYS A 38 2.27 -13.18 -12.97
N THR A 39 2.64 -11.93 -12.76
CA THR A 39 1.74 -10.92 -12.14
C THR A 39 1.29 -9.84 -13.12
N PHE A 40 1.95 -9.72 -14.24
CA PHE A 40 1.53 -8.85 -15.34
C PHE A 40 2.06 -9.38 -16.66
N ARG A 41 1.47 -8.92 -17.77
CA ARG A 41 1.99 -9.19 -19.11
C ARG A 41 1.61 -8.07 -20.05
N TYR A 42 2.29 -8.03 -21.18
CA TYR A 42 1.87 -7.18 -22.31
C TYR A 42 1.18 -8.03 -23.35
N THR A 43 0.05 -7.54 -23.86
CA THR A 43 -0.69 -8.23 -24.93
C THR A 43 0.06 -8.12 -26.26
N ALA A 44 -0.42 -8.85 -27.27
CA ALA A 44 0.15 -8.76 -28.62
C ALA A 44 0.07 -7.34 -29.18
N GLU A 45 -0.90 -6.54 -28.76
CA GLU A 45 -1.09 -5.15 -29.16
C GLU A 45 -0.25 -4.17 -28.30
N GLY A 46 0.53 -4.67 -27.36
CA GLY A 46 1.37 -3.86 -26.49
C GLY A 46 0.65 -3.28 -25.27
N ALA A 47 -0.59 -3.68 -25.00
CA ALA A 47 -1.33 -3.22 -23.84
C ALA A 47 -0.91 -3.98 -22.57
N LEU A 48 -0.86 -3.27 -21.44
CA LEU A 48 -0.57 -3.90 -20.15
C LEU A 48 -1.79 -4.64 -19.65
N GLU A 49 -1.57 -5.86 -19.15
CA GLU A 49 -2.59 -6.65 -18.47
C GLU A 49 -2.06 -7.11 -17.12
N GLY A 50 -2.75 -6.72 -16.03
CA GLY A 50 -2.46 -7.21 -14.68
C GLY A 50 -3.06 -8.60 -14.49
N LEU A 51 -2.31 -9.49 -13.87
CA LEU A 51 -2.70 -10.91 -13.69
C LEU A 51 -3.02 -11.28 -12.25
N ALA A 52 -2.89 -10.36 -11.30
CA ALA A 52 -3.08 -10.62 -9.87
C ALA A 52 -4.30 -9.91 -9.28
N GLY A 53 -5.24 -9.46 -10.12
CA GLY A 53 -6.38 -8.64 -9.68
C GLY A 53 -7.50 -9.41 -8.96
N ASN A 54 -7.37 -10.71 -8.77
CA ASN A 54 -8.40 -11.58 -8.22
C ASN A 54 -8.32 -11.75 -6.69
N LYS A 55 -7.74 -10.79 -5.99
CA LYS A 55 -7.56 -10.87 -4.54
C LYS A 55 -7.91 -9.56 -3.86
N ARG A 56 -8.14 -9.63 -2.56
CA ARG A 56 -8.33 -8.46 -1.72
C ARG A 56 -6.97 -7.95 -1.25
N MET A 57 -6.75 -6.65 -1.31
CA MET A 57 -5.51 -6.03 -0.86
C MET A 57 -5.81 -4.96 0.18
N ILE A 58 -5.15 -5.06 1.32
CA ILE A 58 -5.26 -4.07 2.40
C ILE A 58 -3.87 -3.50 2.68
N LEU A 59 -3.76 -2.18 2.66
CA LEU A 59 -2.53 -1.49 3.02
C LEU A 59 -2.71 -0.85 4.40
N ALA A 60 -1.86 -1.22 5.34
CA ALA A 60 -1.81 -0.61 6.67
C ALA A 60 -0.62 0.34 6.71
N VAL A 61 -0.90 1.64 6.57
CA VAL A 61 0.12 2.69 6.40
C VAL A 61 0.39 3.38 7.73
N ALA A 62 1.66 3.53 8.08
CA ALA A 62 2.10 4.25 9.28
C ALA A 62 3.00 5.42 8.89
N ARG A 63 2.70 6.60 9.43
CA ARG A 63 3.43 7.84 9.16
C ARG A 63 3.77 8.58 10.45
N GLY A 64 5.02 9.02 10.58
CA GLY A 64 5.43 9.84 11.73
C GLY A 64 4.83 11.23 11.71
N GLY A 65 4.78 11.87 10.56
CA GLY A 65 4.13 13.16 10.35
C GLY A 65 2.70 13.02 9.83
N ARG A 66 2.13 14.13 9.37
CA ARG A 66 0.83 14.17 8.72
C ARG A 66 0.98 14.55 7.26
N TYR A 67 0.55 13.65 6.37
CA TYR A 67 0.69 13.79 4.93
C TYR A 67 -0.64 13.62 4.19
N GLY A 68 -1.73 13.61 4.91
CA GLY A 68 -3.05 13.42 4.31
C GLY A 68 -3.45 14.58 3.41
N GLU A 69 -4.55 14.43 2.69
CA GLU A 69 -5.09 15.43 1.78
C GLU A 69 -5.32 16.75 2.53
N GLY A 70 -4.89 17.85 1.93
CA GLY A 70 -4.97 19.17 2.54
C GLY A 70 -3.80 19.53 3.44
N SER A 71 -2.90 18.59 3.74
CA SER A 71 -1.67 18.86 4.49
C SER A 71 -0.69 19.64 3.62
N PRO A 72 0.10 20.59 4.21
CA PRO A 72 1.15 21.27 3.45
C PRO A 72 2.23 20.35 2.89
N THR A 73 2.38 19.15 3.47
CA THR A 73 3.39 18.16 3.07
C THR A 73 2.81 16.98 2.29
N ALA A 74 1.56 17.07 1.86
CA ALA A 74 0.90 15.98 1.13
C ALA A 74 1.70 15.53 -0.10
N ALA A 75 2.34 16.46 -0.81
CA ALA A 75 3.12 16.15 -2.00
C ALA A 75 4.41 15.36 -1.71
N LEU A 76 4.82 15.25 -0.45
CA LEU A 76 6.00 14.49 -0.05
C LEU A 76 5.69 13.04 0.28
N GLU A 77 4.42 12.64 0.22
CA GLU A 77 4.05 11.25 0.46
C GLU A 77 4.19 10.44 -0.83
N HIS A 78 5.15 9.52 -0.84
CA HIS A 78 5.46 8.66 -1.97
C HIS A 78 5.40 7.17 -1.61
N ALA A 79 4.81 6.82 -0.48
CA ALA A 79 4.63 5.42 -0.10
C ALA A 79 3.27 4.89 -0.54
N GLU A 80 2.19 5.53 -0.17
CA GLU A 80 0.84 5.11 -0.58
C GLU A 80 0.68 5.26 -2.10
N THR A 81 1.09 6.37 -2.66
CA THR A 81 1.01 6.60 -4.12
C THR A 81 1.83 5.57 -4.89
N TYR A 82 3.04 5.26 -4.41
CA TYR A 82 3.87 4.23 -5.03
C TYR A 82 3.19 2.85 -4.96
N MET A 83 2.70 2.47 -3.78
CA MET A 83 2.04 1.18 -3.60
C MET A 83 0.80 1.05 -4.47
N ARG A 84 0.00 2.11 -4.59
CA ARG A 84 -1.15 2.10 -5.48
C ARG A 84 -0.75 1.91 -6.93
N ALA A 85 0.34 2.56 -7.36
CA ALA A 85 0.84 2.41 -8.72
C ALA A 85 1.34 0.99 -8.99
N ALA A 86 2.17 0.45 -8.10
CA ALA A 86 2.73 -0.89 -8.25
C ALA A 86 1.64 -1.97 -8.22
N LEU A 87 0.68 -1.87 -7.30
CA LEU A 87 -0.42 -2.82 -7.19
C LEU A 87 -1.38 -2.70 -8.37
N GLY A 88 -1.66 -1.48 -8.83
CA GLY A 88 -2.47 -1.25 -10.02
C GLY A 88 -1.85 -1.87 -11.28
N PHE A 89 -0.53 -1.84 -11.35
CA PHE A 89 0.23 -2.44 -12.46
C PHE A 89 -0.04 -3.95 -12.60
N VAL A 90 -0.27 -4.64 -11.48
CA VAL A 90 -0.57 -6.07 -11.49
C VAL A 90 -2.07 -6.37 -11.42
N GLY A 91 -2.92 -5.36 -11.53
CA GLY A 91 -4.38 -5.54 -11.59
C GLY A 91 -5.15 -5.23 -10.31
N LEU A 92 -4.47 -4.81 -9.25
CA LEU A 92 -5.10 -4.48 -7.96
C LEU A 92 -5.35 -2.97 -7.89
N HIS A 93 -6.45 -2.53 -8.52
CA HIS A 93 -6.73 -1.10 -8.72
C HIS A 93 -7.39 -0.41 -7.54
N GLN A 94 -7.95 -1.14 -6.59
CA GLN A 94 -8.70 -0.58 -5.47
C GLN A 94 -8.28 -1.21 -4.14
N PRO A 95 -7.03 -1.03 -3.70
CA PRO A 95 -6.65 -1.51 -2.38
C PRO A 95 -7.39 -0.74 -1.31
N GLU A 96 -7.75 -1.43 -0.23
CA GLU A 96 -8.28 -0.79 0.96
C GLU A 96 -7.11 -0.25 1.77
N VAL A 97 -7.20 0.98 2.23
CA VAL A 97 -6.09 1.65 2.92
C VAL A 97 -6.51 2.11 4.31
N VAL A 98 -5.71 1.74 5.29
CA VAL A 98 -5.84 2.20 6.68
C VAL A 98 -4.59 3.02 7.00
N VAL A 99 -4.76 4.21 7.56
CA VAL A 99 -3.65 5.12 7.81
C VAL A 99 -3.61 5.52 9.29
N ALA A 100 -2.44 5.30 9.91
CA ALA A 100 -2.11 5.89 11.20
C ALA A 100 -1.02 6.94 10.96
N GLU A 101 -1.31 8.21 11.20
CA GLU A 101 -0.33 9.28 11.00
C GLU A 101 -0.19 10.17 12.23
N GLY A 102 0.78 11.07 12.22
CA GLY A 102 1.11 11.89 13.37
C GLY A 102 1.78 11.11 14.50
N LEU A 103 2.33 9.92 14.22
CA LEU A 103 2.82 9.00 15.23
C LEU A 103 4.09 9.49 15.95
N ALA A 104 4.82 10.40 15.35
CA ALA A 104 6.03 10.99 15.92
C ALA A 104 5.83 12.42 16.42
N LEU A 105 4.59 12.92 16.46
CA LEU A 105 4.27 14.30 16.82
C LEU A 105 3.87 14.46 18.30
N GLY A 106 4.22 13.51 19.14
CA GLY A 106 3.94 13.53 20.57
C GLY A 106 2.86 12.53 20.98
N PRO A 107 2.69 12.28 22.29
CA PRO A 107 1.78 11.24 22.79
C PRO A 107 0.32 11.44 22.38
N GLU A 108 -0.18 12.68 22.41
CA GLU A 108 -1.56 12.97 22.04
C GLU A 108 -1.81 12.75 20.56
N ALA A 109 -0.90 13.23 19.71
CA ALA A 109 -1.00 13.03 18.27
C ALA A 109 -0.93 11.56 17.91
N ARG A 110 -0.02 10.81 18.56
CA ARG A 110 0.11 9.36 18.38
C ARG A 110 -1.18 8.65 18.76
N ALA A 111 -1.74 8.96 19.91
CA ALA A 111 -2.99 8.35 20.37
C ALA A 111 -4.14 8.63 19.41
N ALA A 112 -4.24 9.86 18.93
CA ALA A 112 -5.26 10.25 17.96
C ALA A 112 -5.09 9.52 16.62
N GLY A 113 -3.85 9.41 16.13
CA GLY A 113 -3.53 8.68 14.90
C GLY A 113 -3.87 7.20 15.00
N MET A 114 -3.55 6.57 16.12
CA MET A 114 -3.87 5.16 16.36
C MET A 114 -5.37 4.94 16.48
N ALA A 115 -6.09 5.83 17.16
CA ALA A 115 -7.55 5.74 17.28
C ALA A 115 -8.23 5.90 15.94
N ALA A 116 -7.77 6.83 15.11
CA ALA A 116 -8.31 7.02 13.76
C ALA A 116 -8.08 5.77 12.89
N ALA A 117 -6.90 5.18 12.98
CA ALA A 117 -6.59 3.93 12.26
C ALA A 117 -7.48 2.79 12.73
N GLN A 118 -7.69 2.65 14.04
CA GLN A 118 -8.57 1.61 14.57
C GLN A 118 -10.01 1.77 14.05
N ALA A 119 -10.50 2.99 13.99
CA ALA A 119 -11.82 3.26 13.44
C ALA A 119 -11.92 2.86 11.95
N GLN A 120 -10.87 3.10 11.19
CA GLN A 120 -10.79 2.67 9.79
C GLN A 120 -10.80 1.15 9.67
N ILE A 121 -10.07 0.45 10.56
CA ILE A 121 -10.06 -1.02 10.59
C ILE A 121 -11.45 -1.54 10.91
N ASP A 122 -12.10 -0.98 11.90
CA ASP A 122 -13.44 -1.41 12.33
C ASP A 122 -14.48 -1.20 11.21
N ALA A 123 -14.25 -0.26 10.32
CA ALA A 123 -15.13 0.03 9.19
C ALA A 123 -14.85 -0.84 7.95
N LEU A 124 -13.77 -1.63 7.95
CA LEU A 124 -13.48 -2.52 6.81
C LEU A 124 -14.54 -3.61 6.69
N PRO A 125 -14.95 -3.96 5.46
CA PRO A 125 -15.85 -5.10 5.25
C PRO A 125 -15.21 -6.40 5.74
N VAL A 126 -16.03 -7.26 6.31
CA VAL A 126 -15.56 -8.56 6.81
C VAL A 126 -15.42 -9.57 5.67
#